data_b100433825e1785ab08e6ad60322f2ec
#
_entry.id   b100433825e1785ab08e6ad60322f2ec
#
_cell.length_a   1.000
_cell.length_b   1.000
_cell.length_c   1.000
_cell.angle_alpha   90.00
_cell.angle_beta   90.00
_cell.angle_gamma   90.00
#
_symmetry.space_group_name_H-M   'P 1'
#
loop_
_entity.id
_entity.type
_entity.pdbx_description
1 polymer ?
#
loop_
_entity_poly.entity_id
_entity_poly.type
_entity_poly.pdbx_seq_one_letter_code
_entity_poly.pdbx_strand_id
1 'polypeptide(L)'
;MNISELSISYIIQLMKFFDRKREIKKLREIRELSHDVAQFTVVTGRRRIGKTSLMLKAYADEPVLYFFVSRKAESELCVDFANEIEEKLNIPILGGTDRFSSIFEYIMKLSKTRSFTLIIDEFQEFIRVNKSVFSEMQRIWDLNKQDSKINLLVCGSVNSLMNKLFKDSHEPLYGRQTLTLKVEPFPPSVLKEIRNEY
;
A
#
# COMPACT_ATOMS: atom_id res chain seq x y z
N MET A 1 1.95 -24.63 -18.50
CA MET A 1 2.11 -23.24 -18.01
C MET A 1 2.54 -23.35 -16.55
N ASN A 2 3.76 -22.95 -16.24
CA ASN A 2 4.35 -23.17 -14.90
C ASN A 2 3.78 -22.12 -13.95
N ILE A 3 3.26 -22.54 -12.79
CA ILE A 3 2.67 -21.66 -11.75
C ILE A 3 3.67 -20.61 -11.22
N SER A 4 4.97 -20.85 -11.40
CA SER A 4 6.06 -19.94 -10.98
C SER A 4 6.20 -18.65 -11.82
N GLU A 5 5.51 -18.55 -12.97
CA GLU A 5 5.57 -17.37 -13.87
C GLU A 5 4.33 -16.47 -13.80
N LEU A 6 3.34 -16.85 -13.00
CA LEU A 6 2.13 -16.03 -12.83
C LEU A 6 2.39 -14.89 -11.84
N SER A 7 2.12 -13.67 -12.26
CA SER A 7 2.21 -12.52 -11.35
C SER A 7 1.26 -12.71 -10.14
N ILE A 8 1.64 -12.19 -8.98
CA ILE A 8 0.83 -12.26 -7.74
C ILE A 8 -0.59 -11.74 -8.00
N SER A 9 -0.74 -10.71 -8.84
CA SER A 9 -2.05 -10.16 -9.24
C SER A 9 -2.92 -11.19 -9.98
N TYR A 10 -2.34 -12.00 -10.87
CA TYR A 10 -3.06 -13.01 -11.62
C TYR A 10 -3.51 -14.19 -10.75
N ILE A 11 -2.66 -14.61 -9.80
CA ILE A 11 -3.03 -15.65 -8.82
C ILE A 11 -4.20 -15.16 -7.95
N ILE A 12 -4.18 -13.90 -7.49
CA ILE A 12 -5.27 -13.32 -6.69
C ILE A 12 -6.56 -13.19 -7.51
N GLN A 13 -6.47 -12.95 -8.81
CA GLN A 13 -7.61 -12.87 -9.70
C GLN A 13 -8.28 -14.23 -9.92
N LEU A 14 -7.50 -15.32 -9.91
CA LEU A 14 -7.99 -16.70 -10.04
C LEU A 14 -8.55 -17.26 -8.72
N MET A 15 -8.14 -16.75 -7.57
CA MET A 15 -8.66 -17.20 -6.29
C MET A 15 -10.07 -16.64 -6.05
N LYS A 16 -11.02 -17.53 -5.72
CA LYS A 16 -12.34 -17.10 -5.28
C LYS A 16 -12.20 -16.25 -4.02
N PHE A 17 -12.65 -15.01 -4.11
CA PHE A 17 -12.54 -14.02 -3.03
C PHE A 17 -13.82 -14.07 -2.19
N PHE A 18 -13.67 -14.51 -0.94
CA PHE A 18 -14.81 -14.62 -0.02
C PHE A 18 -14.98 -13.34 0.77
N ASP A 19 -16.22 -12.93 0.93
CA ASP A 19 -16.71 -11.83 1.79
C ASP A 19 -15.67 -10.70 1.96
N ARG A 20 -15.83 -9.54 1.86
CA ARG A 20 -15.02 -8.31 2.02
C ARG A 20 -15.63 -7.18 1.18
N LYS A 21 -16.90 -7.37 0.79
CA LYS A 21 -17.58 -6.41 -0.06
C LYS A 21 -17.59 -5.01 0.57
N ARG A 22 -17.72 -4.93 1.90
CA ARG A 22 -17.74 -3.67 2.64
C ARG A 22 -16.39 -2.98 2.63
N GLU A 23 -15.32 -3.74 2.86
CA GLU A 23 -13.95 -3.23 2.84
C GLU A 23 -13.57 -2.77 1.43
N ILE A 24 -13.85 -3.58 0.41
CA ILE A 24 -13.61 -3.24 -1.00
C ILE A 24 -14.36 -1.95 -1.36
N LYS A 25 -15.65 -1.85 -0.99
CA LYS A 25 -16.45 -0.64 -1.26
C LYS A 25 -15.81 0.60 -0.66
N LYS A 26 -15.40 0.56 0.63
CA LYS A 26 -14.72 1.68 1.28
C LYS A 26 -13.40 2.06 0.60
N LEU A 27 -12.59 1.07 0.21
CA LEU A 27 -11.33 1.32 -0.49
C LEU A 27 -11.58 2.00 -1.85
N ARG A 28 -12.59 1.56 -2.60
CA ARG A 28 -12.97 2.18 -3.87
C ARG A 28 -13.53 3.61 -3.69
N GLU A 29 -14.35 3.85 -2.68
CA GLU A 29 -14.83 5.21 -2.35
C GLU A 29 -13.66 6.17 -2.06
N ILE A 30 -12.64 5.74 -1.31
CA ILE A 30 -11.42 6.54 -1.08
C ILE A 30 -10.63 6.75 -2.38
N ARG A 31 -10.59 5.75 -3.24
CA ARG A 31 -9.94 5.86 -4.55
C ARG A 31 -10.58 6.93 -5.41
N GLU A 32 -11.92 7.01 -5.44
CA GLU A 32 -12.62 8.07 -6.17
C GLU A 32 -12.23 9.47 -5.67
N LEU A 33 -12.17 9.66 -4.36
CA LEU A 33 -11.72 10.93 -3.77
C LEU A 33 -10.27 11.29 -4.14
N SER A 34 -9.44 10.30 -4.43
CA SER A 34 -8.05 10.53 -4.80
C SER A 34 -7.86 11.11 -6.20
N HIS A 35 -8.89 11.15 -7.02
CA HIS A 35 -8.86 11.86 -8.31
C HIS A 35 -8.80 13.38 -8.15
N ASP A 36 -9.26 13.90 -7.03
CA ASP A 36 -9.26 15.34 -6.73
C ASP A 36 -8.09 15.73 -5.84
N VAL A 37 -7.84 14.95 -4.77
CA VAL A 37 -6.82 15.23 -3.77
C VAL A 37 -6.25 13.93 -3.19
N ALA A 38 -4.96 13.90 -2.91
CA ALA A 38 -4.27 12.72 -2.38
C ALA A 38 -5.00 12.11 -1.17
N GLN A 39 -5.16 10.79 -1.18
CA GLN A 39 -5.77 10.04 -0.09
C GLN A 39 -4.75 9.12 0.55
N PHE A 40 -4.81 8.99 1.89
CA PHE A 40 -3.90 8.16 2.67
C PHE A 40 -4.68 7.16 3.53
N THR A 41 -4.64 5.89 3.16
CA THR A 41 -5.31 4.81 3.90
C THR A 41 -4.30 3.96 4.68
N VAL A 42 -4.60 3.72 5.94
CA VAL A 42 -3.84 2.79 6.79
C VAL A 42 -4.64 1.49 6.95
N VAL A 43 -4.08 0.38 6.49
CA VAL A 43 -4.72 -0.94 6.58
C VAL A 43 -4.01 -1.76 7.66
N THR A 44 -4.75 -2.16 8.70
CA THR A 44 -4.23 -2.96 9.82
C THR A 44 -5.00 -4.27 9.97
N GLY A 45 -4.41 -5.22 10.69
CA GLY A 45 -5.04 -6.52 10.94
C GLY A 45 -3.97 -7.60 11.17
N ARG A 46 -4.37 -8.73 11.73
CA ARG A 46 -3.44 -9.82 12.03
C ARG A 46 -2.69 -10.30 10.78
N ARG A 47 -1.54 -10.92 11.00
CA ARG A 47 -0.80 -11.59 9.92
C ARG A 47 -1.67 -12.68 9.28
N ARG A 48 -1.52 -12.86 7.95
CA ARG A 48 -2.25 -13.88 7.14
C ARG A 48 -3.78 -13.73 7.12
N ILE A 49 -4.32 -12.54 7.39
CA ILE A 49 -5.76 -12.28 7.35
C ILE A 49 -6.27 -11.85 5.95
N GLY A 50 -5.39 -11.80 4.95
CA GLY A 50 -5.74 -11.43 3.58
C GLY A 50 -5.72 -9.91 3.29
N LYS A 51 -4.94 -9.10 4.03
CA LYS A 51 -4.83 -7.64 3.80
C LYS A 51 -4.34 -7.31 2.39
N THR A 52 -3.21 -7.90 1.99
CA THR A 52 -2.60 -7.71 0.68
C THR A 52 -3.55 -8.10 -0.44
N SER A 53 -4.17 -9.30 -0.33
CA SER A 53 -5.16 -9.78 -1.31
C SER A 53 -6.37 -8.86 -1.40
N LEU A 54 -6.84 -8.31 -0.27
CA LEU A 54 -7.94 -7.35 -0.22
C LEU A 54 -7.60 -6.08 -1.00
N MET A 55 -6.43 -5.48 -0.74
CA MET A 55 -6.00 -4.24 -1.41
C MET A 55 -5.81 -4.44 -2.91
N LEU A 56 -5.10 -5.49 -3.32
CA LEU A 56 -4.89 -5.81 -4.74
C LEU A 56 -6.21 -6.14 -5.46
N LYS A 57 -7.16 -6.81 -4.79
CA LYS A 57 -8.49 -7.09 -5.35
C LYS A 57 -9.34 -5.83 -5.50
N ALA A 58 -9.24 -4.89 -4.56
CA ALA A 58 -10.00 -3.64 -4.62
C ALA A 58 -9.64 -2.80 -5.85
N TYR A 59 -8.40 -2.92 -6.34
CA TYR A 59 -7.84 -2.09 -7.42
C TYR A 59 -7.34 -2.91 -8.61
N ALA A 60 -7.89 -4.12 -8.82
CA ALA A 60 -7.43 -5.05 -9.86
C ALA A 60 -7.57 -4.49 -11.30
N ASP A 61 -8.45 -3.49 -11.49
CA ASP A 61 -8.80 -2.93 -12.79
C ASP A 61 -8.04 -1.62 -13.11
N GLU A 62 -7.03 -1.27 -12.30
CA GLU A 62 -6.30 0.01 -12.43
C GLU A 62 -4.78 -0.15 -12.17
N PRO A 63 -3.95 0.85 -12.54
CA PRO A 63 -2.53 0.81 -12.25
C PRO A 63 -2.24 0.84 -10.75
N VAL A 64 -1.59 -0.20 -10.25
CA VAL A 64 -1.17 -0.33 -8.85
C VAL A 64 0.34 -0.51 -8.80
N LEU A 65 1.01 0.37 -8.07
CA LEU A 65 2.38 0.18 -7.61
C LEU A 65 2.35 -0.59 -6.28
N TYR A 66 3.06 -1.70 -6.21
CA TYR A 66 3.12 -2.53 -5.01
C TYR A 66 4.54 -2.60 -4.46
N PHE A 67 4.78 -1.92 -3.33
CA PHE A 67 6.05 -1.89 -2.64
C PHE A 67 6.01 -2.79 -1.40
N PHE A 68 6.84 -3.82 -1.39
CA PHE A 68 7.00 -4.68 -0.23
C PHE A 68 8.27 -4.30 0.54
N VAL A 69 8.10 -3.85 1.80
CA VAL A 69 9.23 -3.47 2.65
C VAL A 69 9.81 -4.72 3.32
N SER A 70 10.80 -5.32 2.66
CA SER A 70 11.57 -6.44 3.22
C SER A 70 12.73 -5.93 4.09
N ARG A 71 13.36 -6.84 4.82
CA ARG A 71 14.53 -6.53 5.66
C ARG A 71 15.83 -6.50 4.85
N LYS A 72 15.89 -5.61 3.88
CA LYS A 72 17.05 -5.30 3.06
C LYS A 72 17.62 -3.93 3.41
N ALA A 73 18.77 -3.57 2.87
CA ALA A 73 19.25 -2.19 2.90
C ALA A 73 18.27 -1.26 2.14
N GLU A 74 18.16 -0.01 2.57
CA GLU A 74 17.26 0.97 1.93
C GLU A 74 17.55 1.10 0.43
N SER A 75 18.82 1.15 0.05
CA SER A 75 19.26 1.22 -1.36
C SER A 75 18.76 0.04 -2.20
N GLU A 76 18.80 -1.18 -1.65
CA GLU A 76 18.27 -2.36 -2.36
C GLU A 76 16.77 -2.33 -2.52
N LEU A 77 16.02 -1.85 -1.49
CA LEU A 77 14.58 -1.61 -1.60
C LEU A 77 14.27 -0.55 -2.67
N CYS A 78 15.09 0.49 -2.75
CA CYS A 78 14.93 1.54 -3.76
C CYS A 78 15.10 1.01 -5.18
N VAL A 79 16.00 0.08 -5.41
CA VAL A 79 16.13 -0.61 -6.71
C VAL A 79 14.87 -1.41 -7.04
N ASP A 80 14.36 -2.20 -6.09
CA ASP A 80 13.13 -2.97 -6.28
C ASP A 80 11.95 -2.04 -6.62
N PHE A 81 11.81 -0.91 -5.91
CA PHE A 81 10.72 0.06 -6.12
C PHE A 81 10.86 0.82 -7.44
N ALA A 82 12.08 1.15 -7.85
CA ALA A 82 12.33 1.77 -9.15
C ALA A 82 11.91 0.85 -10.31
N ASN A 83 12.26 -0.43 -10.21
CA ASN A 83 11.86 -1.45 -11.19
C ASN A 83 10.34 -1.60 -11.26
N GLU A 84 9.64 -1.62 -10.12
CA GLU A 84 8.18 -1.67 -10.06
C GLU A 84 7.53 -0.45 -10.74
N ILE A 85 8.08 0.75 -10.52
CA ILE A 85 7.59 1.98 -11.17
C ILE A 85 7.78 1.90 -12.68
N GLU A 86 8.96 1.49 -13.14
CA GLU A 86 9.27 1.35 -14.56
C GLU A 86 8.34 0.33 -15.23
N GLU A 87 8.16 -0.85 -14.62
CA GLU A 87 7.31 -1.91 -15.16
C GLU A 87 5.83 -1.50 -15.22
N LYS A 88 5.29 -0.91 -14.14
CA LYS A 88 3.85 -0.63 -14.03
C LYS A 88 3.42 0.67 -14.69
N LEU A 89 4.27 1.69 -14.69
CA LEU A 89 3.93 3.00 -15.24
C LEU A 89 4.59 3.29 -16.59
N ASN A 90 5.52 2.43 -17.01
CA ASN A 90 6.34 2.61 -18.23
C ASN A 90 7.10 3.95 -18.22
N ILE A 91 7.69 4.29 -17.06
CA ILE A 91 8.45 5.52 -16.85
C ILE A 91 9.79 5.15 -16.23
N PRO A 92 10.92 5.36 -16.95
CA PRO A 92 12.23 5.05 -16.40
C PRO A 92 12.58 6.01 -15.26
N ILE A 93 13.10 5.49 -14.17
CA ILE A 93 13.71 6.30 -13.12
C ILE A 93 15.17 6.53 -13.48
N LEU A 94 15.47 7.71 -14.01
CA LEU A 94 16.83 8.12 -14.34
C LEU A 94 17.58 8.56 -13.07
N GLY A 95 18.63 7.83 -12.74
CA GLY A 95 19.50 8.11 -11.60
C GLY A 95 19.28 7.15 -10.43
N GLY A 96 20.38 6.74 -9.79
CA GLY A 96 20.35 5.90 -8.59
C GLY A 96 19.68 6.67 -7.43
N THR A 97 18.54 6.15 -6.98
CA THR A 97 17.90 6.66 -5.79
C THR A 97 18.19 5.68 -4.65
N ASP A 98 19.15 6.04 -3.80
CA ASP A 98 19.54 5.20 -2.65
C ASP A 98 18.62 5.41 -1.44
N ARG A 99 17.67 6.37 -1.54
CA ARG A 99 16.78 6.76 -0.45
C ARG A 99 15.31 6.67 -0.86
N PHE A 100 14.53 6.05 -0.01
CA PHE A 100 13.08 5.95 -0.22
C PHE A 100 12.40 7.33 -0.33
N SER A 101 12.85 8.32 0.41
CA SER A 101 12.31 9.68 0.34
C SER A 101 12.39 10.28 -1.07
N SER A 102 13.46 10.01 -1.80
CA SER A 102 13.61 10.48 -3.20
C SER A 102 12.59 9.80 -4.13
N ILE A 103 12.39 8.49 -3.98
CA ILE A 103 11.37 7.75 -4.72
C ILE A 103 9.97 8.27 -4.37
N PHE A 104 9.69 8.45 -3.08
CA PHE A 104 8.38 8.93 -2.64
C PHE A 104 8.09 10.35 -3.13
N GLU A 105 9.08 11.24 -3.10
CA GLU A 105 8.94 12.59 -3.65
C GLU A 105 8.68 12.56 -5.18
N TYR A 106 9.38 11.70 -5.90
CA TYR A 106 9.16 11.49 -7.33
C TYR A 106 7.72 11.02 -7.62
N ILE A 107 7.24 10.01 -6.87
CA ILE A 107 5.87 9.49 -6.97
C ILE A 107 4.83 10.58 -6.69
N MET A 108 5.03 11.38 -5.64
CA MET A 108 4.12 12.48 -5.30
C MET A 108 4.07 13.55 -6.39
N LYS A 109 5.22 13.89 -7.00
CA LYS A 109 5.27 14.80 -8.15
C LYS A 109 4.58 14.21 -9.39
N LEU A 110 4.84 12.96 -9.70
CA LEU A 110 4.21 12.24 -10.81
C LEU A 110 2.68 12.20 -10.67
N SER A 111 2.20 11.99 -9.44
CA SER A 111 0.76 11.90 -9.15
C SER A 111 -0.01 13.23 -9.32
N LYS A 112 0.67 14.36 -9.54
CA LYS A 112 0.02 15.64 -9.86
C LYS A 112 -0.63 15.60 -11.25
N THR A 113 -0.04 14.85 -12.18
CA THR A 113 -0.50 14.76 -13.57
C THR A 113 -1.11 13.40 -13.92
N ARG A 114 -0.85 12.37 -13.10
CA ARG A 114 -1.26 11.00 -13.37
C ARG A 114 -1.80 10.34 -12.10
N SER A 115 -3.05 9.90 -12.13
CA SER A 115 -3.69 9.23 -10.99
C SER A 115 -3.36 7.73 -10.98
N PHE A 116 -2.93 7.19 -9.83
CA PHE A 116 -2.65 5.77 -9.60
C PHE A 116 -2.71 5.42 -8.11
N THR A 117 -2.71 4.13 -7.83
CA THR A 117 -2.68 3.59 -6.46
C THR A 117 -1.25 3.14 -6.11
N LEU A 118 -0.75 3.54 -4.92
CA LEU A 118 0.48 3.04 -4.32
C LEU A 118 0.13 2.26 -3.05
N ILE A 119 0.54 0.99 -3.01
CA ILE A 119 0.44 0.14 -1.83
C ILE A 119 1.85 -0.10 -1.28
N ILE A 120 2.07 0.21 0.00
CA ILE A 120 3.31 -0.11 0.71
C ILE A 120 2.99 -1.15 1.79
N ASP A 121 3.40 -2.39 1.56
CA ASP A 121 3.13 -3.51 2.47
C ASP A 121 4.30 -3.73 3.44
N GLU A 122 3.98 -4.25 4.63
CA GLU A 122 4.89 -4.38 5.79
C GLU A 122 5.57 -3.05 6.16
N PHE A 123 4.82 -1.94 6.07
CA PHE A 123 5.28 -0.57 6.24
C PHE A 123 6.05 -0.34 7.56
N GLN A 124 5.71 -1.05 8.63
CA GLN A 124 6.42 -0.95 9.91
C GLN A 124 7.87 -1.43 9.84
N GLU A 125 8.27 -2.19 8.82
CA GLU A 125 9.67 -2.64 8.70
C GLU A 125 10.63 -1.47 8.42
N PHE A 126 10.14 -0.32 7.93
CA PHE A 126 10.96 0.90 7.85
C PHE A 126 11.54 1.35 9.19
N ILE A 127 10.92 0.98 10.34
CA ILE A 127 11.52 1.22 11.67
C ILE A 127 12.93 0.63 11.76
N ARG A 128 13.16 -0.50 11.09
CA ARG A 128 14.45 -1.23 11.09
C ARG A 128 15.35 -0.85 9.93
N VAL A 129 14.77 -0.52 8.79
CA VAL A 129 15.51 -0.15 7.57
C VAL A 129 16.07 1.26 7.71
N ASN A 130 15.20 2.24 7.91
CA ASN A 130 15.56 3.64 8.12
C ASN A 130 14.38 4.39 8.75
N LYS A 131 14.47 4.68 10.04
CA LYS A 131 13.39 5.36 10.77
C LYS A 131 13.14 6.79 10.28
N SER A 132 14.11 7.44 9.64
CA SER A 132 13.92 8.80 9.10
C SER A 132 12.86 8.86 7.99
N VAL A 133 12.56 7.73 7.36
CA VAL A 133 11.53 7.62 6.32
C VAL A 133 10.19 8.23 6.77
N PHE A 134 9.79 8.05 8.03
CA PHE A 134 8.50 8.56 8.49
C PHE A 134 8.44 10.10 8.53
N SER A 135 9.48 10.76 9.00
CA SER A 135 9.56 12.23 9.01
C SER A 135 9.75 12.82 7.61
N GLU A 136 10.51 12.14 6.75
CA GLU A 136 10.68 12.54 5.36
C GLU A 136 9.37 12.38 4.57
N MET A 137 8.65 11.26 4.74
CA MET A 137 7.31 11.07 4.16
C MET A 137 6.33 12.12 4.65
N GLN A 138 6.35 12.44 5.95
CA GLN A 138 5.52 13.51 6.50
C GLN A 138 5.71 14.80 5.73
N ARG A 139 6.96 15.26 5.63
CA ARG A 139 7.31 16.52 4.94
C ARG A 139 6.86 16.51 3.48
N ILE A 140 7.18 15.43 2.76
CA ILE A 140 6.84 15.30 1.34
C ILE A 140 5.32 15.25 1.14
N TRP A 141 4.60 14.49 1.98
CA TRP A 141 3.15 14.41 1.95
C TRP A 141 2.49 15.76 2.17
N ASP A 142 2.86 16.44 3.25
CA ASP A 142 2.27 17.73 3.63
C ASP A 142 2.48 18.81 2.56
N LEU A 143 3.62 18.78 1.84
CA LEU A 143 3.93 19.70 0.75
C LEU A 143 3.18 19.41 -0.56
N ASN A 144 2.77 18.17 -0.81
CA ASN A 144 2.28 17.78 -2.13
C ASN A 144 0.83 17.28 -2.14
N LYS A 145 0.25 16.91 -1.01
CA LYS A 145 -1.06 16.23 -0.94
C LYS A 145 -2.20 16.96 -1.62
N GLN A 146 -2.19 18.29 -1.62
CA GLN A 146 -3.28 19.10 -2.18
C GLN A 146 -3.35 19.04 -3.72
N ASP A 147 -2.19 18.91 -4.37
CA ASP A 147 -2.09 18.91 -5.83
C ASP A 147 -1.91 17.50 -6.40
N SER A 148 -1.75 16.50 -5.58
CA SER A 148 -1.50 15.12 -5.96
C SER A 148 -2.80 14.33 -6.05
N LYS A 149 -2.83 13.37 -6.99
CA LYS A 149 -3.97 12.45 -7.24
C LYS A 149 -3.60 11.02 -6.92
N ILE A 150 -2.85 10.82 -5.84
CA ILE A 150 -2.41 9.51 -5.40
C ILE A 150 -3.39 8.90 -4.40
N ASN A 151 -3.69 7.63 -4.57
CA ASN A 151 -4.30 6.80 -3.54
C ASN A 151 -3.20 6.00 -2.84
N LEU A 152 -2.71 6.51 -1.71
CA LEU A 152 -1.67 5.86 -0.92
C LEU A 152 -2.29 4.92 0.11
N LEU A 153 -1.88 3.65 0.08
CA LEU A 153 -2.21 2.69 1.12
C LEU A 153 -0.92 2.21 1.79
N VAL A 154 -0.90 2.19 3.10
CA VAL A 154 0.14 1.52 3.87
C VAL A 154 -0.47 0.39 4.68
N CYS A 155 0.20 -0.76 4.68
CA CYS A 155 -0.28 -1.96 5.35
C CYS A 155 0.78 -2.51 6.29
N GLY A 156 0.35 -3.05 7.42
CA GLY A 156 1.24 -3.68 8.36
C GLY A 156 0.59 -4.80 9.13
N SER A 157 1.39 -5.80 9.49
CA SER A 157 0.93 -6.98 10.24
C SER A 157 1.10 -6.84 11.75
N VAL A 158 1.93 -5.91 12.21
CA VAL A 158 2.21 -5.66 13.63
C VAL A 158 1.38 -4.49 14.13
N ASN A 159 0.18 -4.79 14.66
CA ASN A 159 -0.80 -3.78 15.07
C ASN A 159 -0.25 -2.74 16.07
N SER A 160 0.61 -3.16 17.02
CA SER A 160 1.21 -2.26 18.02
C SER A 160 2.11 -1.21 17.35
N LEU A 161 2.92 -1.62 16.37
CA LEU A 161 3.80 -0.70 15.63
C LEU A 161 2.99 0.22 14.72
N MET A 162 2.00 -0.29 14.00
CA MET A 162 1.12 0.53 13.16
C MET A 162 0.31 1.52 14.00
N ASN A 163 -0.22 1.10 15.17
CA ASN A 163 -0.89 2.03 16.07
C ASN A 163 0.06 3.10 16.60
N LYS A 164 1.30 2.76 16.95
CA LYS A 164 2.30 3.76 17.34
C LYS A 164 2.50 4.78 16.23
N LEU A 165 2.82 4.34 15.01
CA LEU A 165 3.12 5.23 13.86
C LEU A 165 1.98 6.20 13.50
N PHE A 166 0.71 5.79 13.69
CA PHE A 166 -0.44 6.56 13.18
C PHE A 166 -1.38 7.10 14.25
N LYS A 167 -1.26 6.66 15.53
CA LYS A 167 -2.15 7.10 16.62
C LYS A 167 -1.40 7.81 17.76
N ASP A 168 -0.07 7.70 17.82
CA ASP A 168 0.73 8.44 18.78
C ASP A 168 1.01 9.85 18.22
N SER A 169 0.59 10.88 18.97
CA SER A 169 0.75 12.30 18.58
C SER A 169 2.20 12.75 18.44
N HIS A 170 3.17 12.02 18.98
CA HIS A 170 4.59 12.29 18.85
C HIS A 170 5.21 11.73 17.56
N GLU A 171 4.50 10.89 16.84
CA GLU A 171 5.03 10.29 15.61
C GLU A 171 4.71 11.13 14.37
N PRO A 172 5.63 11.20 13.39
CA PRO A 172 5.51 12.10 12.23
C PRO A 172 4.24 11.93 11.42
N LEU A 173 3.74 10.69 11.27
CA LEU A 173 2.58 10.38 10.42
C LEU A 173 1.23 10.48 11.15
N TYR A 174 1.23 10.87 12.42
CA TYR A 174 -0.01 11.06 13.18
C TYR A 174 -0.98 12.02 12.48
N GLY A 175 -2.26 11.60 12.38
CA GLY A 175 -3.35 12.44 11.84
C GLY A 175 -3.30 12.71 10.34
N ARG A 176 -2.40 12.05 9.56
CA ARG A 176 -2.29 12.25 8.11
C ARG A 176 -3.13 11.29 7.28
N GLN A 177 -3.61 10.23 7.90
CA GLN A 177 -4.47 9.26 7.22
C GLN A 177 -5.89 9.80 7.04
N THR A 178 -6.45 9.60 5.84
CA THR A 178 -7.87 9.84 5.53
C THR A 178 -8.75 8.73 6.09
N LEU A 179 -8.26 7.48 5.99
CA LEU A 179 -8.97 6.28 6.44
C LEU A 179 -8.05 5.35 7.22
N THR A 180 -8.55 4.79 8.32
CA THR A 180 -7.96 3.60 8.96
C THR A 180 -8.92 2.44 8.78
N LEU A 181 -8.48 1.40 8.04
CA LEU A 181 -9.24 0.18 7.81
C LEU A 181 -8.64 -0.97 8.63
N LYS A 182 -9.39 -1.44 9.62
CA LYS A 182 -9.02 -2.63 10.36
C LYS A 182 -9.65 -3.86 9.71
N VAL A 183 -8.83 -4.77 9.20
CA VAL A 183 -9.30 -6.04 8.63
C VAL A 183 -9.44 -7.05 9.75
N GLU A 184 -10.66 -7.50 9.99
CA GLU A 184 -10.99 -8.48 11.03
C GLU A 184 -10.99 -9.91 10.46
N PRO A 185 -10.84 -10.96 11.32
CA PRO A 185 -11.02 -12.34 10.91
C PRO A 185 -12.39 -12.56 10.26
N PHE A 186 -12.48 -13.54 9.36
CA PHE A 186 -13.77 -13.94 8.81
C PHE A 186 -14.69 -14.47 9.93
N PRO A 187 -15.98 -14.13 9.89
CA PRO A 187 -16.95 -14.72 10.79
C PRO A 187 -17.08 -16.23 10.55
N PRO A 188 -17.50 -17.02 11.56
CA PRO A 188 -17.63 -18.48 11.43
C PRO A 188 -18.51 -18.94 10.26
N SER A 189 -19.50 -18.16 9.85
CA SER A 189 -20.36 -18.42 8.69
C SER A 189 -19.56 -18.49 7.40
N VAL A 190 -18.70 -17.51 7.16
CA VAL A 190 -17.83 -17.43 5.97
C VAL A 190 -16.79 -18.55 5.97
N LEU A 191 -16.25 -18.90 7.14
CA LEU A 191 -15.30 -20.03 7.26
C LEU A 191 -15.96 -21.38 6.92
N LYS A 192 -17.25 -21.55 7.25
CA LYS A 192 -18.01 -22.74 6.82
C LYS A 192 -18.22 -22.78 5.31
N GLU A 193 -18.53 -21.65 4.70
CA GLU A 193 -18.68 -21.51 3.25
C GLU A 193 -17.37 -21.88 2.51
N ILE A 194 -16.24 -21.31 2.95
CA ILE A 194 -14.91 -21.63 2.42
C ILE A 194 -14.63 -23.14 2.51
N ARG A 195 -14.88 -23.74 3.68
CA ARG A 195 -14.65 -25.18 3.88
C ARG A 195 -15.51 -26.09 2.99
N ASN A 196 -16.70 -25.65 2.59
CA ASN A 196 -17.61 -26.45 1.76
C ASN A 196 -17.25 -26.34 0.27
N GLU A 197 -16.36 -25.43 -0.12
CA GLU A 197 -15.93 -25.25 -1.52
C GLU A 197 -14.57 -25.91 -1.82
N TYR A 198 -13.81 -26.26 -0.80
CA TYR A 198 -12.53 -26.99 -0.89
C TYR A 198 -12.58 -28.30 -0.09
#